data_49e146f73986a8b426a0e9284e20aefc
#
_entry.id   49e146f73986a8b426a0e9284e20aefc
#
_cell.length_a   1.000
_cell.length_b   1.000
_cell.length_c   1.000
_cell.angle_alpha   90.00
_cell.angle_beta   90.00
_cell.angle_gamma   90.00
#
_symmetry.space_group_name_H-M   'P 1'
#
loop_
_entity.id
_entity.type
_entity.pdbx_description
1 polymer ?
#
loop_
_entity_poly.entity_id
_entity_poly.type
_entity_poly.pdbx_seq_one_letter_code
_entity_poly.pdbx_strand_id
1 'polypeptide(L)'
;MIPLSGDIPDAKGIKSDSIDSIDVTKGTSTLKRGFAHMLKNGVVMDVTTVEQAQIAEEAGAVSVMVLDKLPSDVRKAGGVARTASIRIIQDIMDNVTIPVMAKCRIGHVYEAKVLAEANVDMIDESEVLTPADENHHIWKWDYTTPFVNGARSL
;
A
#
# COMPACT_ATOMS: atom_id res chain seq x y z
N MET A 1 13.98 -23.51 -15.07
CA MET A 1 14.79 -22.26 -15.19
C MET A 1 14.14 -21.45 -16.32
N ILE A 2 13.23 -20.51 -15.99
CA ILE A 2 12.54 -19.66 -16.94
C ILE A 2 13.36 -18.38 -17.06
N PRO A 3 13.74 -17.91 -18.25
CA PRO A 3 14.50 -16.68 -18.38
C PRO A 3 13.63 -15.48 -18.00
N LEU A 4 14.08 -14.72 -17.01
CA LEU A 4 13.57 -13.39 -16.63
C LEU A 4 14.04 -12.34 -17.68
N SER A 5 13.68 -12.53 -18.93
CA SER A 5 13.88 -11.56 -20.01
C SER A 5 12.53 -11.15 -20.58
N GLY A 6 11.68 -10.59 -19.75
CA GLY A 6 10.60 -9.73 -20.24
C GLY A 6 11.16 -8.32 -20.27
N ASP A 7 11.16 -7.70 -21.43
CA ASP A 7 11.67 -6.36 -21.71
C ASP A 7 11.07 -5.35 -20.71
N ILE A 8 11.84 -5.06 -19.67
CA ILE A 8 11.67 -3.82 -18.92
C ILE A 8 12.08 -2.75 -19.93
N PRO A 9 11.20 -1.80 -20.29
CA PRO A 9 11.60 -0.72 -21.19
C PRO A 9 12.86 -0.07 -20.61
N ASP A 10 13.92 -0.12 -21.39
CA ASP A 10 15.21 0.43 -21.04
C ASP A 10 15.06 1.86 -20.52
N ALA A 11 15.75 2.13 -19.42
CA ALA A 11 15.91 3.48 -18.87
C ALA A 11 16.67 4.44 -19.82
N LYS A 12 16.82 4.08 -21.07
CA LYS A 12 17.39 4.88 -22.16
C LYS A 12 16.33 5.79 -22.76
N GLY A 13 15.95 6.82 -22.06
CA GLY A 13 15.02 7.80 -22.59
C GLY A 13 14.59 8.88 -21.64
N ILE A 14 15.15 8.91 -20.44
CA ILE A 14 15.00 10.08 -19.60
C ILE A 14 15.94 11.14 -20.16
N LYS A 15 15.48 11.83 -21.21
CA LYS A 15 16.02 13.15 -21.54
C LYS A 15 15.82 13.98 -20.27
N SER A 16 16.77 14.84 -19.98
CA SER A 16 16.66 15.89 -18.96
C SER A 16 15.54 16.85 -19.37
N ASP A 17 14.30 16.38 -19.26
CA ASP A 17 13.15 17.25 -19.42
C ASP A 17 13.15 18.21 -18.24
N SER A 18 12.98 19.48 -18.54
CA SER A 18 12.93 20.57 -17.60
C SER A 18 12.00 20.21 -16.44
N ILE A 19 12.37 20.57 -15.22
CA ILE A 19 11.62 20.31 -13.97
C ILE A 19 10.14 20.70 -14.10
N ASP A 20 9.82 21.60 -15.02
CA ASP A 20 8.46 22.10 -15.30
C ASP A 20 7.51 21.10 -15.99
N SER A 21 7.99 19.91 -16.41
CA SER A 21 7.18 18.88 -17.09
C SER A 21 6.90 17.65 -16.23
N ILE A 22 7.29 17.62 -14.95
CA ILE A 22 7.03 16.50 -14.06
C ILE A 22 5.55 16.54 -13.66
N ASP A 23 4.78 15.58 -14.11
CA ASP A 23 3.42 15.37 -13.59
C ASP A 23 3.51 14.90 -12.14
N VAL A 24 3.40 15.85 -11.21
CA VAL A 24 3.49 15.59 -9.76
C VAL A 24 2.30 14.79 -9.23
N THR A 25 1.29 14.53 -10.06
CA THR A 25 0.13 13.71 -9.69
C THR A 25 0.37 12.22 -9.89
N LYS A 26 1.47 11.83 -10.55
CA LYS A 26 1.82 10.43 -10.83
C LYS A 26 3.11 10.03 -10.15
N GLY A 27 3.09 8.89 -9.48
CA GLY A 27 4.27 8.33 -8.84
C GLY A 27 5.31 7.88 -9.86
N THR A 28 6.57 8.26 -9.63
CA THR A 28 7.68 7.82 -10.46
C THR A 28 8.07 6.37 -10.16
N SER A 29 8.65 5.69 -11.14
CA SER A 29 9.23 4.34 -10.95
C SER A 29 10.31 4.34 -9.85
N THR A 30 11.08 5.42 -9.73
CA THR A 30 12.11 5.58 -8.68
C THR A 30 11.51 5.60 -7.29
N LEU A 31 10.44 6.38 -7.08
CA LEU A 31 9.72 6.45 -5.81
C LEU A 31 9.18 5.07 -5.41
N LYS A 32 8.48 4.41 -6.35
CA LYS A 32 7.85 3.10 -6.09
C LYS A 32 8.87 2.02 -5.78
N ARG A 33 10.03 2.02 -6.46
CA ARG A 33 11.14 1.09 -6.16
C ARG A 33 11.82 1.41 -4.82
N GLY A 34 11.96 2.68 -4.48
CA GLY A 34 12.52 3.10 -3.19
C GLY A 34 11.75 2.52 -2.02
N PHE A 35 10.43 2.58 -2.04
CA PHE A 35 9.59 1.96 -1.02
C PHE A 35 9.76 0.42 -0.96
N ALA A 36 9.82 -0.25 -2.10
CA ALA A 36 10.07 -1.69 -2.13
C ALA A 36 11.42 -2.08 -1.51
N HIS A 37 12.46 -1.28 -1.76
CA HIS A 37 13.77 -1.48 -1.13
C HIS A 37 13.75 -1.25 0.37
N MET A 38 12.98 -0.29 0.85
CA MET A 38 12.82 0.01 2.28
C MET A 38 12.23 -1.17 3.05
N LEU A 39 11.30 -1.91 2.44
CA LEU A 39 10.65 -3.07 3.05
C LEU A 39 11.47 -4.35 2.99
N LYS A 40 12.55 -4.37 2.19
CA LYS A 40 13.34 -5.57 1.95
C LYS A 40 13.98 -6.09 3.25
N ASN A 41 13.75 -7.40 3.52
CA ASN A 41 14.22 -8.10 4.70
C ASN A 41 13.64 -7.57 6.03
N GLY A 42 12.61 -6.73 5.98
CA GLY A 42 11.91 -6.24 7.14
C GLY A 42 10.61 -6.99 7.40
N VAL A 43 9.98 -6.67 8.51
CA VAL A 43 8.66 -7.19 8.89
C VAL A 43 7.65 -6.05 8.79
N VAL A 44 6.51 -6.31 8.16
CA VAL A 44 5.33 -5.46 8.15
C VAL A 44 4.31 -6.08 9.11
N MET A 45 3.84 -5.31 10.08
CA MET A 45 2.89 -5.79 11.09
C MET A 45 1.49 -5.25 10.86
N ASP A 46 0.51 -6.16 10.86
CA ASP A 46 -0.91 -5.81 10.85
C ASP A 46 -1.31 -5.24 12.22
N VAL A 47 -1.93 -4.05 12.22
CA VAL A 47 -2.35 -3.34 13.43
C VAL A 47 -3.75 -2.77 13.28
N THR A 48 -4.46 -2.63 14.39
CA THR A 48 -5.82 -2.05 14.44
C THR A 48 -5.92 -0.86 15.39
N THR A 49 -4.87 -0.60 16.18
CA THR A 49 -4.82 0.50 17.16
C THR A 49 -3.46 1.18 17.16
N VAL A 50 -3.41 2.41 17.67
CA VAL A 50 -2.17 3.17 17.86
C VAL A 50 -1.19 2.42 18.76
N GLU A 51 -1.68 1.85 19.85
CA GLU A 51 -0.84 1.10 20.81
C GLU A 51 -0.15 -0.09 20.14
N GLN A 52 -0.87 -0.86 19.32
CA GLN A 52 -0.29 -1.97 18.55
C GLN A 52 0.77 -1.48 17.56
N ALA A 53 0.55 -0.33 16.91
CA ALA A 53 1.49 0.24 15.97
C ALA A 53 2.80 0.68 16.67
N GLN A 54 2.70 1.29 17.85
CA GLN A 54 3.85 1.67 18.67
C GLN A 54 4.64 0.45 19.14
N ILE A 55 3.96 -0.60 19.62
CA ILE A 55 4.61 -1.87 20.01
C ILE A 55 5.32 -2.50 18.80
N ALA A 56 4.71 -2.48 17.61
CA ALA A 56 5.31 -3.02 16.40
C ALA A 56 6.59 -2.25 16.00
N GLU A 57 6.55 -0.91 16.08
CA GLU A 57 7.70 -0.04 15.83
C GLU A 57 8.83 -0.30 16.83
N GLU A 58 8.52 -0.35 18.12
CA GLU A 58 9.50 -0.68 19.18
C GLU A 58 10.13 -2.07 18.99
N ALA A 59 9.36 -3.03 18.48
CA ALA A 59 9.83 -4.36 18.16
C ALA A 59 10.69 -4.43 16.88
N GLY A 60 10.84 -3.33 16.15
CA GLY A 60 11.68 -3.23 14.95
C GLY A 60 10.94 -3.54 13.65
N ALA A 61 9.62 -3.44 13.59
CA ALA A 61 8.90 -3.48 12.32
C ALA A 61 9.36 -2.34 11.41
N VAL A 62 9.46 -2.61 10.11
CA VAL A 62 9.85 -1.59 9.11
C VAL A 62 8.64 -0.81 8.57
N SER A 63 7.45 -1.30 8.82
CA SER A 63 6.18 -0.67 8.45
C SER A 63 5.04 -1.33 9.21
N VAL A 64 3.92 -0.63 9.33
CA VAL A 64 2.65 -1.19 9.82
C VAL A 64 1.59 -1.15 8.73
N MET A 65 0.69 -2.14 8.77
CA MET A 65 -0.48 -2.24 7.92
C MET A 65 -1.73 -2.02 8.76
N VAL A 66 -2.45 -0.94 8.49
CA VAL A 66 -3.66 -0.60 9.27
C VAL A 66 -4.87 -1.34 8.73
N LEU A 67 -5.55 -2.05 9.64
CA LEU A 67 -6.77 -2.80 9.38
C LEU A 67 -7.91 -2.30 10.26
N ASP A 68 -9.15 -2.41 9.78
CA ASP A 68 -10.35 -2.23 10.60
C ASP A 68 -10.47 -3.37 11.62
N LYS A 69 -10.22 -4.60 11.17
CA LYS A 69 -10.22 -5.82 11.98
C LYS A 69 -9.15 -6.78 11.49
N LEU A 70 -8.58 -7.55 12.39
CA LEU A 70 -7.65 -8.61 12.00
C LEU A 70 -8.37 -9.68 11.16
N PRO A 71 -7.68 -10.31 10.18
CA PRO A 71 -8.28 -11.34 9.32
C PRO A 71 -8.94 -12.49 10.11
N SER A 72 -8.40 -12.85 11.27
CA SER A 72 -8.96 -13.86 12.17
C SER A 72 -10.33 -13.44 12.72
N ASP A 73 -10.50 -12.17 13.04
CA ASP A 73 -11.74 -11.65 13.63
C ASP A 73 -12.82 -11.46 12.57
N VAL A 74 -12.44 -11.07 11.35
CA VAL A 74 -13.35 -11.03 10.21
C VAL A 74 -13.91 -12.42 9.92
N ARG A 75 -13.06 -13.46 9.93
CA ARG A 75 -13.51 -14.85 9.72
C ARG A 75 -14.46 -15.32 10.82
N LYS A 76 -14.22 -14.99 12.06
CA LYS A 76 -15.09 -15.36 13.19
C LYS A 76 -16.44 -14.64 13.14
N ALA A 77 -16.44 -13.37 12.74
CA ALA A 77 -17.65 -12.55 12.71
C ALA A 77 -18.54 -12.81 11.48
N GLY A 78 -18.04 -13.48 10.45
CA GLY A 78 -18.78 -13.75 9.20
C GLY A 78 -19.21 -12.47 8.46
N GLY A 79 -18.52 -11.37 8.69
CA GLY A 79 -18.88 -10.05 8.16
C GLY A 79 -18.11 -9.65 6.90
N VAL A 80 -18.46 -8.47 6.36
CA VAL A 80 -17.78 -7.84 5.25
C VAL A 80 -16.53 -7.14 5.78
N ALA A 81 -15.36 -7.48 5.24
CA ALA A 81 -14.12 -6.76 5.53
C ALA A 81 -14.05 -5.49 4.67
N ARG A 82 -13.71 -4.37 5.28
CA ARG A 82 -13.63 -3.04 4.67
C ARG A 82 -12.31 -2.36 4.99
N THR A 83 -12.04 -1.27 4.28
CA THR A 83 -10.95 -0.33 4.60
C THR A 83 -11.12 0.19 6.04
N ALA A 84 -10.03 0.35 6.75
CA ALA A 84 -10.03 0.98 8.08
C ALA A 84 -10.54 2.43 7.99
N SER A 85 -11.09 2.95 9.09
CA SER A 85 -11.54 4.34 9.11
C SER A 85 -10.35 5.30 8.95
N ILE A 86 -10.53 6.39 8.21
CA ILE A 86 -9.49 7.40 7.99
C ILE A 86 -8.99 7.98 9.31
N ARG A 87 -9.87 8.10 10.31
CA ARG A 87 -9.48 8.59 11.63
C ARG A 87 -8.44 7.70 12.29
N ILE A 88 -8.65 6.37 12.32
CA ILE A 88 -7.69 5.45 12.93
C ILE A 88 -6.37 5.42 12.15
N ILE A 89 -6.42 5.55 10.83
CA ILE A 89 -5.23 5.63 9.97
C ILE A 89 -4.43 6.88 10.34
N GLN A 90 -5.06 8.04 10.42
CA GLN A 90 -4.42 9.30 10.78
C GLN A 90 -3.88 9.27 12.22
N ASP A 91 -4.67 8.76 13.17
CA ASP A 91 -4.23 8.61 14.56
C ASP A 91 -2.96 7.73 14.65
N ILE A 92 -2.86 6.68 13.84
CA ILE A 92 -1.65 5.84 13.78
C ILE A 92 -0.49 6.60 13.12
N MET A 93 -0.71 7.25 11.97
CA MET A 93 0.31 8.04 11.28
C MET A 93 0.92 9.13 12.16
N ASP A 94 0.13 9.75 13.03
CA ASP A 94 0.58 10.78 13.95
C ASP A 94 1.41 10.24 15.14
N ASN A 95 1.38 8.93 15.38
CA ASN A 95 1.95 8.31 16.57
C ASN A 95 3.08 7.31 16.31
N VAL A 96 3.44 7.05 15.05
CA VAL A 96 4.60 6.24 14.67
C VAL A 96 5.49 6.98 13.68
N THR A 97 6.75 6.57 13.57
CA THR A 97 7.72 7.17 12.62
C THR A 97 7.99 6.27 11.42
N ILE A 98 7.61 5.00 11.51
CA ILE A 98 7.73 4.04 10.40
C ILE A 98 6.56 4.21 9.42
N PRO A 99 6.74 3.85 8.13
CA PRO A 99 5.70 3.96 7.13
C PRO A 99 4.41 3.24 7.48
N VAL A 100 3.29 3.87 7.15
CA VAL A 100 1.94 3.35 7.39
C VAL A 100 1.29 2.95 6.08
N MET A 101 0.90 1.69 5.99
CA MET A 101 0.11 1.15 4.88
C MET A 101 -1.35 1.05 5.26
N ALA A 102 -2.24 1.22 4.29
CA ALA A 102 -3.66 0.96 4.47
C ALA A 102 -4.20 0.07 3.35
N LYS A 103 -5.14 -0.81 3.68
CA LYS A 103 -5.77 -1.70 2.71
C LYS A 103 -6.97 -1.04 2.05
N CYS A 104 -7.09 -1.23 0.74
CA CYS A 104 -8.33 -1.00 0.00
C CYS A 104 -8.84 -2.30 -0.62
N ARG A 105 -10.13 -2.36 -0.87
CA ARG A 105 -10.75 -3.51 -1.55
C ARG A 105 -10.31 -3.58 -3.00
N ILE A 106 -10.20 -4.80 -3.54
CA ILE A 106 -9.89 -5.02 -4.95
C ILE A 106 -10.92 -4.30 -5.82
N GLY A 107 -10.43 -3.49 -6.78
CA GLY A 107 -11.24 -2.73 -7.72
C GLY A 107 -11.94 -1.50 -7.15
N HIS A 108 -11.73 -1.15 -5.89
CA HIS A 108 -12.40 -0.01 -5.27
C HIS A 108 -11.60 1.29 -5.40
N VAL A 109 -11.69 1.92 -6.58
CA VAL A 109 -10.95 3.15 -6.94
C VAL A 109 -11.16 4.29 -5.93
N TYR A 110 -12.37 4.44 -5.40
CA TYR A 110 -12.66 5.53 -4.46
C TYR A 110 -12.00 5.33 -3.09
N GLU A 111 -11.91 4.10 -2.58
CA GLU A 111 -11.13 3.83 -1.37
C GLU A 111 -9.66 4.21 -1.58
N ALA A 112 -9.07 3.80 -2.69
CA ALA A 112 -7.68 4.14 -3.00
C ALA A 112 -7.46 5.66 -3.12
N LYS A 113 -8.40 6.40 -3.71
CA LYS A 113 -8.33 7.87 -3.79
C LYS A 113 -8.38 8.51 -2.40
N VAL A 114 -9.30 8.06 -1.55
CA VAL A 114 -9.41 8.57 -0.18
C VAL A 114 -8.14 8.29 0.63
N LEU A 115 -7.56 7.09 0.50
CA LEU A 115 -6.30 6.75 1.16
C LEU A 115 -5.12 7.58 0.64
N ALA A 116 -5.05 7.82 -0.66
CA ALA A 116 -4.04 8.68 -1.27
C ALA A 116 -4.15 10.13 -0.77
N GLU A 117 -5.38 10.67 -0.68
CA GLU A 117 -5.63 12.01 -0.13
C GLU A 117 -5.35 12.10 1.38
N ALA A 118 -5.50 10.99 2.11
CA ALA A 118 -5.09 10.89 3.51
C ALA A 118 -3.58 10.80 3.69
N ASN A 119 -2.80 10.79 2.60
CA ASN A 119 -1.34 10.73 2.55
C ASN A 119 -0.75 9.48 3.24
N VAL A 120 -1.43 8.34 3.13
CA VAL A 120 -0.81 7.07 3.57
C VAL A 120 0.46 6.80 2.75
N ASP A 121 1.46 6.21 3.38
CA ASP A 121 2.75 5.96 2.71
C ASP A 121 2.64 4.90 1.61
N MET A 122 1.76 3.92 1.78
CA MET A 122 1.49 2.85 0.81
C MET A 122 0.04 2.40 0.87
N ILE A 123 -0.50 1.93 -0.26
CA ILE A 123 -1.83 1.34 -0.37
C ILE A 123 -1.68 -0.14 -0.75
N ASP A 124 -2.39 -1.01 -0.04
CA ASP A 124 -2.49 -2.44 -0.38
C ASP A 124 -3.88 -2.74 -0.96
N GLU A 125 -3.95 -3.01 -2.25
CA GLU A 125 -5.13 -3.57 -2.91
C GLU A 125 -5.16 -5.07 -2.68
N SER A 126 -5.92 -5.51 -1.66
CA SER A 126 -5.75 -6.81 -1.05
C SER A 126 -7.00 -7.68 -1.11
N GLU A 127 -6.78 -8.97 -1.40
CA GLU A 127 -7.80 -10.02 -1.35
C GLU A 127 -8.26 -10.38 0.07
N VAL A 128 -7.63 -9.86 1.11
CA VAL A 128 -8.05 -10.05 2.52
C VAL A 128 -9.37 -9.33 2.79
N LEU A 129 -9.63 -8.24 2.08
CA LEU A 129 -10.89 -7.51 2.15
C LEU A 129 -11.91 -8.08 1.16
N THR A 130 -13.20 -7.77 1.37
CA THR A 130 -14.24 -8.11 0.41
C THR A 130 -13.99 -7.40 -0.91
N PRO A 131 -13.86 -8.10 -2.05
CA PRO A 131 -13.67 -7.47 -3.35
C PRO A 131 -14.85 -6.56 -3.70
N ALA A 132 -14.55 -5.41 -4.32
CA ALA A 132 -15.57 -4.56 -4.95
C ALA A 132 -15.73 -4.90 -6.43
N ASP A 133 -14.63 -5.16 -7.13
CA ASP A 133 -14.60 -5.64 -8.51
C ASP A 133 -13.38 -6.54 -8.70
N GLU A 134 -13.60 -7.85 -8.83
CA GLU A 134 -12.53 -8.85 -8.97
C GLU A 134 -11.87 -8.84 -10.36
N ASN A 135 -12.55 -8.27 -11.35
CA ASN A 135 -12.09 -8.29 -12.74
C ASN A 135 -11.30 -7.03 -13.13
N HIS A 136 -11.48 -5.95 -12.38
CA HIS A 136 -10.87 -4.66 -12.70
C HIS A 136 -10.08 -4.12 -11.53
N HIS A 137 -8.82 -4.52 -11.45
CA HIS A 137 -7.89 -3.96 -10.47
C HIS A 137 -7.66 -2.46 -10.71
N ILE A 138 -7.35 -1.76 -9.63
CA ILE A 138 -7.04 -0.32 -9.68
C ILE A 138 -5.83 -0.09 -10.57
N TRP A 139 -5.90 0.90 -11.46
CA TRP A 139 -4.79 1.33 -12.28
C TRP A 139 -3.80 2.15 -11.45
N LYS A 140 -2.74 1.52 -10.99
CA LYS A 140 -1.82 2.02 -9.96
C LYS A 140 -0.89 3.13 -10.45
N TRP A 141 -0.76 3.30 -11.77
CA TRP A 141 0.08 4.33 -12.34
C TRP A 141 -0.51 5.75 -12.24
N ASP A 142 -1.79 5.87 -11.95
CA ASP A 142 -2.45 7.16 -11.73
C ASP A 142 -2.23 7.74 -10.33
N TYR A 143 -1.50 7.02 -9.47
CA TYR A 143 -1.25 7.43 -8.08
C TYR A 143 0.22 7.75 -7.86
N THR A 144 0.50 8.80 -7.08
CA THR A 144 1.83 9.05 -6.50
C THR A 144 2.14 8.04 -5.41
N THR A 145 1.15 7.69 -4.60
CA THR A 145 1.27 6.69 -3.53
C THR A 145 1.64 5.33 -4.11
N PRO A 146 2.71 4.67 -3.63
CA PRO A 146 3.05 3.32 -4.04
C PRO A 146 2.02 2.30 -3.56
N PHE A 147 1.90 1.20 -4.32
CA PHE A 147 1.03 0.09 -3.99
C PHE A 147 1.83 -1.14 -3.61
N VAL A 148 1.31 -1.87 -2.63
CA VAL A 148 1.70 -3.23 -2.27
C VAL A 148 0.53 -4.13 -2.63
N ASN A 149 0.80 -5.33 -3.13
CA ASN A 149 -0.25 -6.28 -3.48
C ASN A 149 0.10 -7.66 -2.95
N GLY A 150 -0.87 -8.34 -2.39
CA GLY A 150 -0.77 -9.75 -2.10
C GLY A 150 -0.84 -10.58 -3.39
N ALA A 151 -0.19 -11.76 -3.39
CA ALA A 151 -0.29 -12.73 -4.46
C ALA A 151 -0.43 -14.13 -3.86
N ARG A 152 -1.34 -14.93 -4.41
CA ARG A 152 -1.55 -16.32 -3.99
C ARG A 152 -0.75 -17.31 -4.80
N SER A 153 -0.36 -16.94 -6.00
CA SER A 153 0.44 -17.73 -6.93
C SER A 153 1.22 -16.82 -7.87
N LEU A 154 2.24 -17.38 -8.47
CA LEU A 154 2.99 -16.76 -9.56
C LEU A 154 2.33 -17.08 -10.90
#